data_3257c3de92df91b4f2c52546e63d3cd6
#
_entry.id   3257c3de92df91b4f2c52546e63d3cd6
#
_cell.length_a   1.000
_cell.length_b   1.000
_cell.length_c   1.000
_cell.angle_alpha   90.00
_cell.angle_beta   90.00
_cell.angle_gamma   90.00
#
_symmetry.space_group_name_H-M   'P 1'
#
loop_
_entity.id
_entity.type
_entity.pdbx_description
1 polymer ?
#
loop_
_entity_poly.entity_id
_entity_poly.type
_entity_poly.pdbx_seq_one_letter_code
_entity_poly.pdbx_strand_id
1 'polypeptide(L)'
;MTSDISIRREDDVAVVTPAGEMDAVTSPALAEALDEVLGDTPKGVVVNLAKVGFCDSRCIWVLVAAFRQARDLDVGFIVTEPQQQVNRLFVIAGIDQVIPIGAGTGDAVSELGG
;
A
#
# COMPACT_ATOMS: atom_id res chain seq x y z
N MET A 1 -9.65 -14.19 -12.86
CA MET A 1 -10.17 -13.81 -11.55
C MET A 1 -9.66 -12.43 -11.20
N THR A 2 -10.55 -11.54 -10.83
CA THR A 2 -10.18 -10.19 -10.46
C THR A 2 -9.82 -10.14 -8.98
N SER A 3 -8.76 -9.41 -8.65
CA SER A 3 -8.46 -9.13 -7.26
C SER A 3 -9.42 -8.08 -6.75
N ASP A 4 -9.85 -8.23 -5.50
CA ASP A 4 -10.69 -7.24 -4.86
C ASP A 4 -9.80 -6.18 -4.24
N ILE A 5 -10.06 -4.93 -4.58
CA ILE A 5 -9.36 -3.80 -3.99
C ILE A 5 -10.42 -2.84 -3.48
N SER A 6 -10.46 -2.62 -2.18
CA SER A 6 -11.35 -1.64 -1.59
C SER A 6 -10.59 -0.38 -1.25
N ILE A 7 -11.27 0.75 -1.37
CA ILE A 7 -10.72 2.06 -1.04
C ILE A 7 -11.72 2.73 -0.11
N ARG A 8 -11.24 3.20 1.03
CA ARG A 8 -12.07 4.03 1.91
C ARG A 8 -11.27 5.26 2.31
N ARG A 9 -11.97 6.28 2.76
CA ARG A 9 -11.35 7.50 3.21
C ARG A 9 -11.68 7.75 4.67
N GLU A 10 -10.68 8.18 5.42
CA GLU A 10 -10.77 8.39 6.85
C GLU A 10 -9.82 9.53 7.21
N ASP A 11 -10.32 10.63 7.75
CA ASP A 11 -9.51 11.78 8.15
C ASP A 11 -8.60 12.31 7.03
N ASP A 12 -9.12 12.36 5.81
CA ASP A 12 -8.39 12.76 4.60
C ASP A 12 -7.21 11.84 4.28
N VAL A 13 -7.28 10.60 4.74
CA VAL A 13 -6.34 9.53 4.42
C VAL A 13 -7.06 8.48 3.59
N ALA A 14 -6.48 8.08 2.47
CA ALA A 14 -7.02 7.01 1.66
C ALA A 14 -6.47 5.68 2.15
N VAL A 15 -7.34 4.73 2.48
CA VAL A 15 -6.96 3.38 2.88
C VAL A 15 -7.29 2.44 1.72
N VAL A 16 -6.24 1.89 1.13
CA VAL A 16 -6.35 0.95 0.01
C VAL A 16 -6.11 -0.46 0.53
N THR A 17 -7.09 -1.32 0.39
CA THR A 17 -7.04 -2.69 0.91
C THR A 17 -7.17 -3.69 -0.22
N PRO A 18 -6.05 -4.13 -0.81
CA PRO A 18 -6.09 -5.23 -1.77
C PRO A 18 -6.32 -6.56 -1.05
N ALA A 19 -6.90 -7.52 -1.75
CA ALA A 19 -7.15 -8.85 -1.20
C ALA A 19 -6.76 -9.91 -2.23
N GLY A 20 -6.28 -11.04 -1.74
CA GLY A 20 -5.88 -12.16 -2.56
C GLY A 20 -4.40 -12.15 -2.88
N GLU A 21 -4.06 -12.67 -4.05
CA GLU A 21 -2.67 -12.73 -4.50
C GLU A 21 -2.35 -11.52 -5.36
N MET A 22 -1.23 -10.85 -5.08
CA MET A 22 -0.76 -9.71 -5.84
C MET A 22 0.43 -10.15 -6.71
N ASP A 23 0.12 -10.54 -7.93
CA ASP A 23 1.10 -11.05 -8.90
C ASP A 23 1.09 -10.21 -10.19
N ALA A 24 1.70 -10.73 -11.25
CA ALA A 24 1.78 -10.01 -12.53
C ALA A 24 0.40 -9.72 -13.15
N VAL A 25 -0.61 -10.53 -12.84
CA VAL A 25 -1.96 -10.38 -13.38
C VAL A 25 -2.77 -9.36 -12.57
N THR A 26 -2.63 -9.37 -11.25
CA THR A 26 -3.45 -8.57 -10.34
C THR A 26 -2.81 -7.25 -9.94
N SER A 27 -1.49 -7.15 -9.96
CA SER A 27 -0.80 -5.92 -9.55
C SER A 27 -1.14 -4.69 -10.39
N PRO A 28 -1.49 -4.79 -11.70
CA PRO A 28 -1.93 -3.59 -12.42
C PRO A 28 -3.17 -2.93 -11.83
N ALA A 29 -4.12 -3.71 -11.28
CA ALA A 29 -5.29 -3.14 -10.63
C ALA A 29 -4.91 -2.37 -9.36
N LEU A 30 -3.93 -2.87 -8.61
CA LEU A 30 -3.40 -2.15 -7.44
C LEU A 30 -2.72 -0.85 -7.87
N ALA A 31 -1.94 -0.89 -8.95
CA ALA A 31 -1.29 0.31 -9.47
C ALA A 31 -2.32 1.38 -9.86
N GLU A 32 -3.40 0.98 -10.54
CA GLU A 32 -4.47 1.90 -10.92
C GLU A 32 -5.16 2.51 -9.69
N ALA A 33 -5.45 1.69 -8.67
CA ALA A 33 -6.09 2.17 -7.46
C ALA A 33 -5.21 3.19 -6.72
N LEU A 34 -3.91 2.91 -6.62
CA LEU A 34 -2.98 3.82 -5.97
C LEU A 34 -2.82 5.13 -6.77
N ASP A 35 -2.75 5.02 -8.08
CA ASP A 35 -2.65 6.19 -8.96
C ASP A 35 -3.89 7.09 -8.80
N GLU A 36 -5.07 6.49 -8.73
CA GLU A 36 -6.32 7.21 -8.54
C GLU A 36 -6.34 7.97 -7.21
N VAL A 37 -6.00 7.31 -6.10
CA VAL A 37 -6.05 7.98 -4.79
C VAL A 37 -4.97 9.05 -4.68
N LEU A 38 -3.79 8.84 -5.26
CA LEU A 38 -2.72 9.83 -5.25
C LEU A 38 -3.08 11.05 -6.09
N GLY A 39 -3.89 10.87 -7.13
CA GLY A 39 -4.36 11.97 -7.96
C GLY A 39 -5.23 12.98 -7.20
N ASP A 40 -5.86 12.56 -6.12
CA ASP A 40 -6.66 13.43 -5.25
C ASP A 40 -5.82 14.16 -4.19
N THR A 41 -4.53 13.87 -4.13
CA THR A 41 -3.59 14.44 -3.15
C THR A 41 -4.13 14.46 -1.72
N PRO A 42 -4.49 13.29 -1.14
CA PRO A 42 -4.93 13.23 0.25
C PRO A 42 -3.75 13.53 1.17
N LYS A 43 -4.00 13.68 2.46
CA LYS A 43 -2.91 13.84 3.44
C LYS A 43 -2.00 12.64 3.47
N GLY A 44 -2.54 11.45 3.25
CA GLY A 44 -1.76 10.24 3.24
C GLY A 44 -2.49 9.08 2.59
N VAL A 45 -1.73 8.05 2.27
CA VAL A 45 -2.22 6.79 1.73
C VAL A 45 -1.72 5.66 2.63
N VAL A 46 -2.63 4.81 3.05
CA VAL A 46 -2.30 3.59 3.78
C VAL A 46 -2.65 2.40 2.89
N VAL A 47 -1.71 1.51 2.67
CA VAL A 47 -1.95 0.25 1.97
C VAL A 47 -2.01 -0.86 3.00
N ASN A 48 -3.21 -1.38 3.24
CA ASN A 48 -3.44 -2.45 4.21
C ASN A 48 -3.30 -3.80 3.52
N LEU A 49 -2.29 -4.58 3.92
CA LEU A 49 -1.98 -5.86 3.30
C LEU A 49 -2.46 -7.07 4.09
N ALA A 50 -3.35 -6.86 5.08
CA ALA A 50 -3.83 -7.96 5.92
C ALA A 50 -4.50 -9.08 5.12
N LYS A 51 -5.08 -8.76 3.97
CA LYS A 51 -5.80 -9.71 3.12
C LYS A 51 -4.98 -10.21 1.92
N VAL A 52 -3.69 -9.86 1.86
CA VAL A 52 -2.80 -10.28 0.78
C VAL A 52 -1.96 -11.46 1.24
N GLY A 53 -2.20 -12.63 0.65
CA GLY A 53 -1.49 -13.85 1.00
C GLY A 53 -0.20 -14.06 0.21
N PHE A 54 -0.04 -13.34 -0.89
CA PHE A 54 1.11 -13.50 -1.78
C PHE A 54 1.42 -12.15 -2.44
N CYS A 55 2.70 -11.83 -2.52
CA CYS A 55 3.18 -10.61 -3.18
C CYS A 55 4.48 -10.95 -3.88
N ASP A 56 4.54 -10.73 -5.19
CA ASP A 56 5.76 -10.99 -5.96
C ASP A 56 6.50 -9.67 -6.27
N SER A 57 7.52 -9.75 -7.10
CA SER A 57 8.32 -8.58 -7.44
C SER A 57 7.52 -7.49 -8.16
N ARG A 58 6.46 -7.86 -8.89
CA ARG A 58 5.59 -6.88 -9.57
C ARG A 58 4.82 -6.06 -8.56
N CYS A 59 4.27 -6.71 -7.54
CA CYS A 59 3.59 -6.04 -6.45
C CYS A 59 4.54 -5.09 -5.71
N ILE A 60 5.75 -5.55 -5.43
CA ILE A 60 6.77 -4.72 -4.78
C ILE A 60 7.05 -3.47 -5.60
N TRP A 61 7.23 -3.61 -6.91
CA TRP A 61 7.48 -2.48 -7.79
C TRP A 61 6.33 -1.47 -7.80
N VAL A 62 5.09 -1.97 -7.77
CA VAL A 62 3.90 -1.11 -7.69
C VAL A 62 3.94 -0.27 -6.40
N LEU A 63 4.25 -0.91 -5.27
CA LEU A 63 4.32 -0.21 -3.98
C LEU A 63 5.45 0.83 -3.96
N VAL A 64 6.62 0.48 -4.47
CA VAL A 64 7.76 1.40 -4.53
C VAL A 64 7.45 2.59 -5.43
N ALA A 65 6.85 2.35 -6.60
CA ALA A 65 6.50 3.43 -7.52
C ALA A 65 5.47 4.37 -6.89
N ALA A 66 4.45 3.82 -6.21
CA ALA A 66 3.44 4.62 -5.52
C ALA A 66 4.05 5.43 -4.37
N PHE A 67 4.97 4.83 -3.61
CA PHE A 67 5.66 5.53 -2.54
C PHE A 67 6.45 6.73 -3.07
N ARG A 68 7.17 6.54 -4.17
CA ARG A 68 7.95 7.63 -4.78
C ARG A 68 7.04 8.74 -5.30
N GLN A 69 5.93 8.38 -5.93
CA GLN A 69 4.96 9.35 -6.40
C GLN A 69 4.35 10.13 -5.24
N ALA A 70 3.99 9.44 -4.16
CA ALA A 70 3.46 10.06 -2.95
C ALA A 70 4.46 11.08 -2.38
N ARG A 71 5.73 10.69 -2.31
CA ARG A 71 6.78 11.57 -1.83
C ARG A 71 6.90 12.84 -2.68
N ASP A 72 6.84 12.69 -4.01
CA ASP A 72 6.92 13.81 -4.93
C ASP A 72 5.71 14.74 -4.80
N LEU A 73 4.56 14.21 -4.38
CA LEU A 73 3.33 14.97 -4.17
C LEU A 73 3.19 15.47 -2.72
N ASP A 74 4.17 15.19 -1.87
CA ASP A 74 4.12 15.50 -0.45
C ASP A 74 2.94 14.83 0.27
N VAL A 75 2.64 13.61 -0.12
CA VAL A 75 1.58 12.77 0.45
C VAL A 75 2.25 11.68 1.30
N GLY A 76 1.80 11.50 2.54
CA GLY A 76 2.30 10.43 3.40
C GLY A 76 1.94 9.06 2.84
N PHE A 77 2.76 8.05 3.11
CA PHE A 77 2.53 6.71 2.57
C PHE A 77 3.05 5.67 3.56
N ILE A 78 2.17 4.79 4.01
CA ILE A 78 2.51 3.72 4.96
C ILE A 78 1.86 2.43 4.47
N VAL A 79 2.62 1.32 4.50
CA VAL A 79 2.09 -0.03 4.28
C VAL A 79 1.87 -0.66 5.65
N THR A 80 0.71 -1.29 5.86
CA THR A 80 0.36 -1.84 7.15
C THR A 80 -0.05 -3.31 7.08
N GLU A 81 0.13 -4.01 8.18
CA GLU A 81 -0.39 -5.35 8.43
C GLU A 81 0.04 -6.39 7.39
N PRO A 82 1.30 -6.37 6.88
CA PRO A 82 1.70 -7.44 5.96
C PRO A 82 1.68 -8.77 6.70
N GLN A 83 1.15 -9.80 6.04
CA GLN A 83 1.23 -11.16 6.59
C GLN A 83 2.70 -11.56 6.69
N GLN A 84 3.01 -12.52 7.57
CA GLN A 84 4.38 -12.89 7.88
C GLN A 84 5.22 -13.21 6.64
N GLN A 85 4.68 -13.99 5.72
CA GLN A 85 5.40 -14.38 4.50
C GLN A 85 5.64 -13.18 3.58
N VAL A 86 4.71 -12.23 3.53
CA VAL A 86 4.87 -11.01 2.73
C VAL A 86 5.90 -10.09 3.38
N ASN A 87 5.82 -9.93 4.69
CA ASN A 87 6.79 -9.11 5.43
C ASN A 87 8.21 -9.65 5.30
N ARG A 88 8.35 -10.97 5.33
CA ARG A 88 9.67 -11.61 5.14
C ARG A 88 10.26 -11.25 3.78
N LEU A 89 9.43 -11.26 2.73
CA LEU A 89 9.87 -10.86 1.41
C LEU A 89 10.31 -9.39 1.38
N PHE A 90 9.56 -8.52 2.06
CA PHE A 90 9.91 -7.10 2.15
C PHE A 90 11.27 -6.90 2.83
N VAL A 91 11.53 -7.63 3.90
CA VAL A 91 12.81 -7.55 4.61
C VAL A 91 13.94 -8.02 3.70
N ILE A 92 13.77 -9.16 3.03
CA ILE A 92 14.79 -9.71 2.13
C ILE A 92 15.07 -8.75 0.97
N ALA A 93 14.04 -8.11 0.43
CA ALA A 93 14.18 -7.16 -0.68
C ALA A 93 14.60 -5.75 -0.23
N GLY A 94 14.70 -5.51 1.08
CA GLY A 94 15.08 -4.20 1.61
C GLY A 94 13.96 -3.16 1.54
N ILE A 95 12.73 -3.57 1.30
CA ILE A 95 11.60 -2.66 1.14
C ILE A 95 11.27 -1.93 2.45
N ASP A 96 11.45 -2.59 3.57
CA ASP A 96 11.24 -2.01 4.90
C ASP A 96 12.20 -0.85 5.20
N GLN A 97 13.29 -0.74 4.46
CA GLN A 97 14.24 0.38 4.55
C GLN A 97 13.82 1.56 3.67
N VAL A 98 12.89 1.36 2.75
CA VAL A 98 12.45 2.38 1.78
C VAL A 98 11.06 2.88 2.13
N ILE A 99 10.12 1.97 2.37
CA ILE A 99 8.72 2.29 2.64
C ILE A 99 8.42 2.06 4.11
N PRO A 100 7.82 3.03 4.82
CA PRO A 100 7.40 2.81 6.20
C PRO A 100 6.40 1.65 6.31
N ILE A 101 6.67 0.71 7.17
CA ILE A 101 5.80 -0.44 7.44
C ILE A 101 5.27 -0.30 8.86
N GLY A 102 3.95 -0.20 8.98
CA GLY A 102 3.29 -0.08 10.27
C GLY A 102 2.56 -1.35 10.67
N ALA A 103 2.38 -1.57 11.96
CA ALA A 103 1.69 -2.75 12.48
C ALA A 103 0.17 -2.63 12.38
N GLY A 104 -0.37 -1.42 12.53
CA GLY A 104 -1.81 -1.21 12.56
C GLY A 104 -2.28 -0.14 11.60
N THR A 105 -3.37 -0.42 10.89
CA THR A 105 -3.95 0.52 9.94
C THR A 105 -4.55 1.73 10.63
N GLY A 106 -5.25 1.53 11.75
CA GLY A 106 -5.83 2.64 12.52
C GLY A 106 -4.78 3.62 13.01
N ASP A 107 -3.66 3.11 13.51
CA ASP A 107 -2.55 3.95 13.97
C ASP A 107 -1.93 4.73 12.80
N ALA A 108 -1.81 4.09 11.64
CA ALA A 108 -1.26 4.75 10.45
C ALA A 108 -2.18 5.88 9.98
N VAL A 109 -3.49 5.65 9.98
CA VAL A 109 -4.46 6.69 9.61
C VAL A 109 -4.35 7.88 10.57
N SER A 110 -4.25 7.62 11.87
CA SER A 110 -4.11 8.69 12.87
C SER A 110 -2.82 9.48 12.68
N GLU A 111 -1.73 8.78 12.39
CA GLU A 111 -0.43 9.42 12.15
C GLU A 111 -0.45 10.34 10.94
N LEU A 112 -1.01 9.87 9.82
CA LEU A 112 -1.04 10.65 8.58
C LEU A 112 -2.10 11.73 8.57
N GLY A 113 -3.25 11.49 9.18
CA GLY A 113 -4.37 12.43 9.23
C GLY A 113 -4.29 13.46 10.33
N GLY A 114 -3.47 13.18 11.34
CA GLY A 114 -3.31 14.06 12.50
C GLY A 114 -2.22 15.10 12.31
#